data_61ca0f58ce5ab8eb41c42479f7abda28
#
_entry.id   61ca0f58ce5ab8eb41c42479f7abda28
#
_cell.length_a   1.000
_cell.length_b   1.000
_cell.length_c   1.000
_cell.angle_alpha   90.00
_cell.angle_beta   90.00
_cell.angle_gamma   90.00
#
_symmetry.space_group_name_H-M   'P 1'
#
loop_
_entity.id
_entity.type
_entity.pdbx_description
1 polymer ?
#
loop_
_entity_poly.entity_id
_entity_poly.type
_entity_poly.pdbx_seq_one_letter_code
_entity_poly.pdbx_strand_id
1 'polypeptide(L)'
;MERQNPIEEARRYVDNAKQTLKANGEYDSALKRYGERKYVKSAGHFLWTGMLVLLDALFPVKTKQRPHPDIKDYKDAVAQRDRKLLALVSDGYATMHIAMGYDGNQQKAVCDAGFRLADEIIKICSKMLPKQQNP
;
A
#
# COMPACT_ATOMS: atom_id res chain seq x y z
N MET A 1 -11.87 -23.93 5.28
CA MET A 1 -10.92 -23.09 4.57
C MET A 1 -10.61 -21.86 5.40
N GLU A 2 -9.40 -21.73 5.83
CA GLU A 2 -8.99 -20.59 6.62
C GLU A 2 -8.96 -19.34 5.75
N ARG A 3 -9.60 -18.29 6.23
CA ARG A 3 -9.48 -17.00 5.58
C ARG A 3 -8.11 -16.44 5.88
N GLN A 4 -7.44 -15.99 4.85
CA GLN A 4 -6.18 -15.31 5.00
C GLN A 4 -6.38 -14.03 5.81
N ASN A 5 -5.54 -13.83 6.80
CA ASN A 5 -5.55 -12.60 7.60
C ASN A 5 -5.15 -11.42 6.68
N PRO A 6 -5.98 -10.37 6.59
CA PRO A 6 -5.65 -9.23 5.73
C PRO A 6 -4.33 -8.54 6.08
N ILE A 7 -3.95 -8.52 7.35
CA ILE A 7 -2.67 -7.94 7.77
C ILE A 7 -1.50 -8.75 7.20
N GLU A 8 -1.56 -10.07 7.34
CA GLU A 8 -0.52 -10.95 6.79
C GLU A 8 -0.43 -10.85 5.28
N GLU A 9 -1.57 -10.79 4.62
CA GLU A 9 -1.62 -10.63 3.17
C GLU A 9 -1.00 -9.32 2.72
N ALA A 10 -1.36 -8.21 3.39
CA ALA A 10 -0.77 -6.91 3.09
C ALA A 10 0.75 -6.94 3.30
N ARG A 11 1.24 -7.58 4.37
CA ARG A 11 2.68 -7.69 4.62
C ARG A 11 3.39 -8.50 3.55
N ARG A 12 2.75 -9.51 2.98
CA ARG A 12 3.34 -10.27 1.86
C ARG A 12 3.52 -9.39 0.64
N TYR A 13 2.53 -8.53 0.33
CA TYR A 13 2.67 -7.57 -0.76
C TYR A 13 3.83 -6.61 -0.51
N VAL A 14 3.98 -6.12 0.72
CA VAL A 14 5.11 -5.25 1.07
C VAL A 14 6.45 -5.99 0.90
N ASP A 15 6.52 -7.24 1.35
CA ASP A 15 7.74 -8.05 1.19
C ASP A 15 8.04 -8.32 -0.27
N ASN A 16 7.03 -8.58 -1.09
CA ASN A 16 7.21 -8.75 -2.54
C ASN A 16 7.77 -7.47 -3.17
N ALA A 17 7.29 -6.31 -2.76
CA ALA A 17 7.81 -5.03 -3.24
C ALA A 17 9.29 -4.87 -2.88
N LYS A 18 9.65 -5.17 -1.62
CA LYS A 18 11.05 -5.10 -1.16
C LYS A 18 11.94 -6.03 -1.96
N GLN A 19 11.50 -7.28 -2.16
CA GLN A 19 12.27 -8.27 -2.90
C GLN A 19 12.45 -7.86 -4.36
N THR A 20 11.40 -7.30 -4.98
CA THR A 20 11.46 -6.82 -6.35
C THR A 20 12.54 -5.76 -6.52
N LEU A 21 12.59 -4.77 -5.64
CA LEU A 21 13.60 -3.72 -5.71
C LEU A 21 14.99 -4.24 -5.36
N LYS A 22 15.09 -5.09 -4.35
CA LYS A 22 16.39 -5.65 -3.94
C LYS A 22 17.01 -6.51 -5.03
N ALA A 23 16.21 -7.36 -5.67
CA ALA A 23 16.70 -8.30 -6.66
C ALA A 23 16.92 -7.67 -8.04
N ASN A 24 16.08 -6.72 -8.43
CA ASN A 24 16.00 -6.26 -9.82
C ASN A 24 16.06 -4.75 -10.00
N GLY A 25 15.99 -3.98 -8.91
CA GLY A 25 15.90 -2.52 -9.00
C GLY A 25 17.18 -1.82 -9.43
N GLU A 26 18.31 -2.50 -9.31
CA GLU A 26 19.63 -1.95 -9.65
C GLU A 26 19.92 -0.62 -8.95
N TYR A 27 19.99 -0.69 -7.61
CA TYR A 27 20.22 0.49 -6.82
C TYR A 27 21.60 1.09 -7.05
N ASP A 28 21.64 2.39 -7.35
CA ASP A 28 22.86 3.18 -7.50
C ASP A 28 23.02 4.05 -6.24
N SER A 29 24.00 3.70 -5.41
CA SER A 29 24.23 4.40 -4.14
C SER A 29 24.77 5.81 -4.33
N ALA A 30 25.50 6.06 -5.42
CA ALA A 30 26.05 7.38 -5.70
C ALA A 30 24.96 8.37 -6.09
N LEU A 31 24.01 7.92 -6.91
CA LEU A 31 22.88 8.74 -7.37
C LEU A 31 21.66 8.62 -6.46
N LYS A 32 21.67 7.70 -5.51
CA LYS A 32 20.56 7.42 -4.60
C LYS A 32 19.26 7.16 -5.34
N ARG A 33 19.33 6.28 -6.34
CA ARG A 33 18.19 5.95 -7.18
C ARG A 33 18.29 4.50 -7.67
N TYR A 34 17.14 3.95 -8.02
CA TYR A 34 17.07 2.65 -8.67
C TYR A 34 17.25 2.83 -10.17
N GLY A 35 18.04 1.99 -10.80
CA GLY A 35 18.34 2.08 -12.24
C GLY A 35 17.22 1.57 -13.13
N GLU A 36 16.32 0.71 -12.59
CA GLU A 36 15.29 0.04 -13.38
C GLU A 36 13.89 0.52 -13.02
N ARG A 37 13.37 1.42 -13.82
CA ARG A 37 12.04 2.03 -13.62
C ARG A 37 10.91 1.00 -13.52
N LYS A 38 10.94 -0.03 -14.37
CA LYS A 38 9.86 -1.02 -14.40
C LYS A 38 9.70 -1.75 -13.07
N TYR A 39 10.77 -1.94 -12.33
CA TYR A 39 10.71 -2.61 -11.04
C TYR A 39 10.24 -1.67 -9.93
N VAL A 40 10.48 -0.37 -10.06
CA VAL A 40 9.85 0.61 -9.18
C VAL A 40 8.34 0.60 -9.38
N LYS A 41 7.88 0.54 -10.64
CA LYS A 41 6.46 0.42 -10.94
C LYS A 41 5.86 -0.84 -10.32
N SER A 42 6.52 -1.98 -10.50
CA SER A 42 6.06 -3.24 -9.91
C SER A 42 5.97 -3.16 -8.38
N ALA A 43 7.00 -2.59 -7.74
CA ALA A 43 7.01 -2.43 -6.29
C ALA A 43 5.85 -1.53 -5.83
N GLY A 44 5.60 -0.43 -6.52
CA GLY A 44 4.48 0.46 -6.21
C GLY A 44 3.14 -0.24 -6.31
N HIS A 45 2.96 -1.06 -7.34
CA HIS A 45 1.74 -1.87 -7.50
C HIS A 45 1.56 -2.87 -6.36
N PHE A 46 2.62 -3.56 -5.95
CA PHE A 46 2.54 -4.47 -4.81
C PHE A 46 2.14 -3.73 -3.53
N LEU A 47 2.81 -2.60 -3.26
CA LEU A 47 2.52 -1.82 -2.06
C LEU A 47 1.07 -1.36 -2.03
N TRP A 48 0.60 -0.76 -3.11
CA TRP A 48 -0.76 -0.23 -3.15
C TRP A 48 -1.81 -1.36 -3.10
N THR A 49 -1.56 -2.47 -3.79
CA THR A 49 -2.45 -3.64 -3.72
C THR A 49 -2.57 -4.13 -2.28
N GLY A 50 -1.45 -4.19 -1.55
CA GLY A 50 -1.48 -4.56 -0.13
C GLY A 50 -2.34 -3.61 0.71
N MET A 51 -2.27 -2.31 0.43
CA MET A 51 -3.11 -1.34 1.12
C MET A 51 -4.59 -1.53 0.79
N LEU A 52 -4.91 -1.81 -0.47
CA LEU A 52 -6.30 -2.09 -0.88
C LEU A 52 -6.87 -3.31 -0.17
N VAL A 53 -6.07 -4.35 0.05
CA VAL A 53 -6.50 -5.52 0.82
C VAL A 53 -6.99 -5.10 2.20
N LEU A 54 -6.24 -4.23 2.88
CA LEU A 54 -6.63 -3.72 4.20
C LEU A 54 -7.86 -2.84 4.15
N LEU A 55 -7.90 -1.93 3.19
CA LEU A 55 -9.03 -1.00 3.06
C LEU A 55 -10.32 -1.74 2.73
N ASP A 56 -10.25 -2.74 1.86
CA ASP A 56 -11.42 -3.55 1.52
C ASP A 56 -11.92 -4.35 2.73
N ALA A 57 -11.02 -4.83 3.58
CA ALA A 57 -11.39 -5.59 4.77
C ALA A 57 -12.04 -4.71 5.84
N LEU A 58 -11.54 -3.48 6.02
CA LEU A 58 -11.97 -2.58 7.09
C LEU A 58 -13.07 -1.60 6.67
N PHE A 59 -13.08 -1.24 5.39
CA PHE A 59 -13.96 -0.20 4.85
C PHE A 59 -14.63 -0.69 3.58
N PRO A 60 -15.46 -1.75 3.68
CA PRO A 60 -16.12 -2.28 2.48
C PRO A 60 -17.00 -1.21 1.86
N VAL A 61 -16.70 -0.87 0.61
CA VAL A 61 -17.42 0.14 -0.14
C VAL A 61 -18.30 -0.53 -1.17
N LYS A 62 -19.61 -0.28 -1.08
CA LYS A 62 -20.56 -0.77 -2.07
C LYS A 62 -20.83 0.34 -3.09
N THR A 63 -20.40 0.13 -4.31
CA THR A 63 -20.71 1.04 -5.41
C THR A 63 -21.73 0.38 -6.32
N LYS A 64 -22.85 1.08 -6.55
CA LYS A 64 -23.89 0.56 -7.43
C LYS A 64 -23.60 0.76 -8.90
N GLN A 65 -22.70 1.68 -9.22
CA GLN A 65 -22.46 2.14 -10.59
C GLN A 65 -21.12 1.75 -11.17
N ARG A 66 -20.22 1.22 -10.34
CA ARG A 66 -18.87 0.85 -10.76
C ARG A 66 -18.51 -0.53 -10.22
N PRO A 67 -17.82 -1.35 -11.00
CA PRO A 67 -17.42 -2.69 -10.51
C PRO A 67 -16.38 -2.64 -9.39
N HIS A 68 -15.61 -1.54 -9.29
CA HIS A 68 -14.58 -1.37 -8.28
C HIS A 68 -14.66 0.01 -7.64
N PRO A 69 -14.43 0.13 -6.32
CA PRO A 69 -14.32 1.44 -5.69
C PRO A 69 -13.12 2.21 -6.25
N ASP A 70 -13.23 3.53 -6.33
CA ASP A 70 -12.10 4.38 -6.65
C ASP A 70 -11.50 4.97 -5.36
N ILE A 71 -10.42 5.74 -5.50
CA ILE A 71 -9.72 6.31 -4.35
C ILE A 71 -10.63 7.23 -3.51
N LYS A 72 -11.53 7.95 -4.16
CA LYS A 72 -12.46 8.83 -3.45
C LYS A 72 -13.38 8.03 -2.52
N ASP A 73 -13.87 6.88 -2.99
CA ASP A 73 -14.73 6.01 -2.19
C ASP A 73 -14.02 5.55 -0.91
N TYR A 74 -12.77 5.14 -1.04
CA TYR A 74 -11.96 4.73 0.12
C TYR A 74 -11.70 5.89 1.07
N LYS A 75 -11.34 7.05 0.53
CA LYS A 75 -11.06 8.23 1.37
C LYS A 75 -12.30 8.67 2.12
N ASP A 76 -13.46 8.67 1.48
CA ASP A 76 -14.72 9.03 2.13
C ASP A 76 -15.05 8.07 3.28
N ALA A 77 -14.86 6.77 3.07
CA ALA A 77 -15.12 5.77 4.10
C ALA A 77 -14.14 5.90 5.28
N VAL A 78 -12.86 6.10 4.99
CA VAL A 78 -11.82 6.25 6.02
C VAL A 78 -12.03 7.53 6.81
N ALA A 79 -12.41 8.62 6.15
CA ALA A 79 -12.61 9.93 6.79
C ALA A 79 -13.63 9.88 7.93
N GLN A 80 -14.60 8.98 7.85
CA GLN A 80 -15.63 8.84 8.88
C GLN A 80 -15.13 8.15 10.14
N ARG A 81 -13.98 7.49 10.09
CA ARG A 81 -13.47 6.70 11.21
C ARG A 81 -12.16 7.19 11.78
N ASP A 82 -11.23 7.63 10.94
CA ASP A 82 -9.88 7.96 11.40
C ASP A 82 -9.22 8.97 10.46
N ARG A 83 -9.01 10.19 10.95
CA ARG A 83 -8.43 11.26 10.15
C ARG A 83 -6.94 11.06 9.88
N LYS A 84 -6.23 10.45 10.83
CA LYS A 84 -4.81 10.15 10.64
C LYS A 84 -4.64 9.09 9.53
N LEU A 85 -5.48 8.07 9.56
CA LEU A 85 -5.47 7.06 8.49
C LEU A 85 -5.84 7.69 7.15
N LEU A 86 -6.79 8.63 7.12
CA LEU A 86 -7.14 9.33 5.89
C LEU A 86 -5.92 10.03 5.28
N ALA A 87 -5.15 10.74 6.09
CA ALA A 87 -3.94 11.43 5.62
C ALA A 87 -2.93 10.42 5.07
N LEU A 88 -2.72 9.30 5.76
CA LEU A 88 -1.80 8.26 5.32
C LEU A 88 -2.27 7.58 4.03
N VAL A 89 -3.56 7.33 3.89
CA VAL A 89 -4.12 6.75 2.66
C VAL A 89 -3.96 7.71 1.49
N SER A 90 -4.22 9.00 1.71
CA SER A 90 -4.03 10.02 0.67
C SER A 90 -2.57 10.10 0.21
N ASP A 91 -1.65 10.16 1.17
CA ASP A 91 -0.22 10.20 0.88
C ASP A 91 0.25 8.88 0.25
N GLY A 92 -0.27 7.76 0.73
CA GLY A 92 0.04 6.44 0.20
C GLY A 92 -0.39 6.28 -1.25
N TYR A 93 -1.59 6.74 -1.57
CA TYR A 93 -2.07 6.74 -2.95
C TYR A 93 -1.13 7.55 -3.85
N ALA A 94 -0.79 8.77 -3.45
CA ALA A 94 0.07 9.64 -4.24
C ALA A 94 1.48 9.07 -4.41
N THR A 95 2.00 8.39 -3.40
CA THR A 95 3.37 7.87 -3.41
C THR A 95 3.44 6.47 -4.01
N MET A 96 2.65 5.52 -3.50
CA MET A 96 2.72 4.12 -3.92
C MET A 96 2.08 3.89 -5.27
N HIS A 97 0.87 4.41 -5.46
CA HIS A 97 0.13 4.15 -6.70
C HIS A 97 0.58 5.06 -7.82
N ILE A 98 0.75 6.36 -7.56
CA ILE A 98 1.07 7.33 -8.60
C ILE A 98 2.59 7.47 -8.81
N ALA A 99 3.33 7.97 -7.81
CA ALA A 99 4.75 8.25 -8.00
C ALA A 99 5.54 6.99 -8.33
N MET A 100 5.33 5.90 -7.60
CA MET A 100 6.02 4.64 -7.85
C MET A 100 5.32 3.82 -8.94
N GLY A 101 4.05 3.48 -8.73
CA GLY A 101 3.33 2.52 -9.58
C GLY A 101 3.05 3.04 -10.98
N TYR A 102 2.63 4.28 -11.11
CA TYR A 102 2.28 4.87 -12.39
C TYR A 102 3.50 5.52 -13.05
N ASP A 103 4.18 6.42 -12.33
CA ASP A 103 5.29 7.19 -12.88
C ASP A 103 6.62 6.43 -12.88
N GLY A 104 6.77 5.47 -11.99
CA GLY A 104 8.04 4.75 -11.84
C GLY A 104 9.16 5.66 -11.36
N ASN A 105 8.87 6.52 -10.38
CA ASN A 105 9.87 7.44 -9.83
C ASN A 105 11.01 6.65 -9.19
N GLN A 106 12.21 6.81 -9.71
CA GLN A 106 13.37 5.97 -9.36
C GLN A 106 14.12 6.47 -8.13
N GLN A 107 13.77 7.61 -7.57
CA GLN A 107 14.48 8.16 -6.42
C GLN A 107 14.28 7.29 -5.17
N LYS A 108 15.37 6.98 -4.49
CA LYS A 108 15.33 6.20 -3.25
C LYS A 108 14.39 6.83 -2.23
N ALA A 109 14.45 8.16 -2.08
CA ALA A 109 13.62 8.88 -1.12
C ALA A 109 12.13 8.65 -1.34
N VAL A 110 11.69 8.59 -2.60
CA VAL A 110 10.28 8.33 -2.95
C VAL A 110 9.91 6.89 -2.60
N CYS A 111 10.75 5.93 -2.98
CA CYS A 111 10.49 4.51 -2.67
C CYS A 111 10.48 4.26 -1.16
N ASP A 112 11.43 4.84 -0.43
CA ASP A 112 11.48 4.71 1.04
C ASP A 112 10.22 5.29 1.68
N ALA A 113 9.72 6.42 1.16
CA ALA A 113 8.48 7.02 1.64
C ALA A 113 7.29 6.08 1.40
N GLY A 114 7.25 5.41 0.26
CA GLY A 114 6.21 4.41 -0.04
C GLY A 114 6.21 3.28 0.98
N PHE A 115 7.36 2.72 1.29
CA PHE A 115 7.48 1.65 2.28
C PHE A 115 7.10 2.12 3.68
N ARG A 116 7.51 3.33 4.07
CA ARG A 116 7.16 3.90 5.37
C ARG A 116 5.66 4.10 5.50
N LEU A 117 5.02 4.65 4.47
CA LEU A 117 3.57 4.87 4.46
C LEU A 117 2.81 3.55 4.56
N ALA A 118 3.26 2.54 3.82
CA ALA A 118 2.66 1.20 3.89
C ALA A 118 2.74 0.64 5.31
N ASP A 119 3.89 0.75 5.95
CA ASP A 119 4.10 0.26 7.31
C ASP A 119 3.20 0.98 8.32
N GLU A 120 3.09 2.30 8.22
CA GLU A 120 2.23 3.09 9.10
C GLU A 120 0.75 2.76 8.90
N ILE A 121 0.30 2.59 7.66
CA ILE A 121 -1.08 2.18 7.37
C ILE A 121 -1.37 0.81 7.98
N ILE A 122 -0.46 -0.15 7.78
CA ILE A 122 -0.62 -1.50 8.35
C ILE A 122 -0.74 -1.42 9.88
N LYS A 123 0.09 -0.62 10.54
CA LYS A 123 0.04 -0.47 12.01
C LYS A 123 -1.31 0.04 12.50
N ILE A 124 -1.85 1.07 11.86
CA ILE A 124 -3.15 1.60 12.25
C ILE A 124 -4.25 0.58 11.97
N CYS A 125 -4.25 -0.02 10.79
CA CYS A 125 -5.25 -1.01 10.42
C CYS A 125 -5.22 -2.24 11.32
N SER A 126 -4.05 -2.67 11.77
CA SER A 126 -3.94 -3.83 12.67
C SER A 126 -4.61 -3.57 14.02
N LYS A 127 -4.65 -2.32 14.47
CA LYS A 127 -5.35 -1.95 15.71
C LYS A 127 -6.86 -1.87 15.53
N MET A 128 -7.33 -1.69 14.32
CA MET A 128 -8.75 -1.55 13.99
C MET A 128 -9.43 -2.89 13.74
N LEU A 129 -8.67 -3.91 13.37
CA LEU A 129 -9.22 -5.24 13.15
C LEU A 129 -9.57 -5.88 14.49
N PRO A 130 -10.71 -6.59 14.58
CA PRO A 130 -11.03 -7.31 15.79
C PRO A 130 -9.93 -8.34 16.08
N LYS A 131 -9.50 -8.39 17.34
CA LYS A 131 -8.55 -9.40 17.76
C LYS A 131 -9.14 -10.77 17.46
N GLN A 132 -8.38 -11.61 16.75
CA GLN A 132 -8.79 -12.98 16.60
C GLN A 132 -8.97 -13.57 17.98
N GLN A 133 -10.20 -13.95 18.28
CA GLN A 133 -10.43 -14.72 19.48
C GLN A 133 -9.85 -16.10 19.25
N ASN A 134 -8.81 -16.41 20.00
CA ASN A 134 -8.37 -17.78 20.05
C ASN A 134 -9.45 -18.57 20.80
N PRO A 135 -9.98 -19.63 20.17
CA PRO A 135 -10.90 -20.50 20.90
C PRO A 135 -10.21 -21.15 22.08
#